data_d5f37b7e162a537a714ac8dcb84ff3a4
#
_entry.id   d5f37b7e162a537a714ac8dcb84ff3a4
#
_cell.length_a   1.000
_cell.length_b   1.000
_cell.length_c   1.000
_cell.angle_alpha   90.00
_cell.angle_beta   90.00
_cell.angle_gamma   90.00
#
_symmetry.space_group_name_H-M   'P 1'
#
loop_
_entity.id
_entity.type
_entity.pdbx_description
1 polymer ?
#
loop_
_entity_poly.entity_id
_entity_poly.type
_entity_poly.pdbx_seq_one_letter_code
_entity_poly.pdbx_strand_id
1 'polypeptide(L)'
;MKKVYRTILICMMIILSAFVLAACGKKDAGKKTTTESSTEASEDVASTEDTTEATTEAQVDEEGFTIVNDKVKTTDYVNVRTAPSTDGDPAMQLADGVELDRIGYNDEWSKVSIKGETYYVYSEFVKAEGAASSGDGSSTEESKQETSNVGEGKLICIDAGHQATPNTDTEPVGPGAEDKKAKVSAGNTGVTTGTEEYELNLEVALKLQSALEARGYTVKMIRTSNDVDISNAARAELANSDKADAFIRIHANGSTDTNASGVMTVCQTKDNPYNADIYDSCKRLSADVLSGMAAATGANSEGVWETDSMSGINWCKVPVTIVEIGYMTNSEEDQKLVTSDYQNLLAKGIADGIDAYFAGE
;
A
#
# COMPACT_ATOMS: atom_id res chain seq x y z
N MET A 1 -44.92 -26.03 -28.36
CA MET A 1 -44.96 -25.80 -29.83
C MET A 1 -43.91 -24.78 -30.21
N LYS A 2 -42.97 -25.26 -31.08
CA LYS A 2 -42.12 -24.56 -32.07
C LYS A 2 -41.17 -23.43 -31.57
N LYS A 3 -39.94 -23.80 -31.42
CA LYS A 3 -38.67 -23.39 -32.04
C LYS A 3 -38.77 -22.21 -33.02
N VAL A 4 -37.93 -21.18 -32.82
CA VAL A 4 -37.23 -20.54 -33.93
C VAL A 4 -35.81 -20.18 -33.44
N TYR A 5 -34.82 -20.92 -33.98
CA TYR A 5 -33.42 -20.55 -34.07
C TYR A 5 -33.26 -19.48 -35.16
N ARG A 6 -32.39 -18.50 -34.93
CA ARG A 6 -31.70 -17.84 -36.05
C ARG A 6 -30.32 -17.39 -35.64
N THR A 7 -29.38 -18.10 -36.20
CA THR A 7 -27.97 -17.86 -36.44
C THR A 7 -27.75 -16.68 -37.40
N ILE A 8 -26.79 -15.83 -37.15
CA ILE A 8 -26.04 -14.99 -38.10
C ILE A 8 -24.67 -14.76 -37.47
N LEU A 9 -23.67 -15.44 -37.82
CA LEU A 9 -22.73 -15.47 -38.97
C LEU A 9 -21.86 -14.18 -39.05
N ILE A 10 -20.65 -14.37 -38.67
CA ILE A 10 -19.31 -13.83 -39.00
C ILE A 10 -19.29 -12.86 -40.21
N CYS A 11 -18.60 -11.73 -40.02
CA CYS A 11 -17.83 -11.06 -41.06
C CYS A 11 -16.48 -10.59 -40.54
N MET A 12 -15.45 -11.38 -40.82
CA MET A 12 -14.06 -10.93 -40.90
C MET A 12 -13.92 -10.00 -42.11
N MET A 13 -13.24 -8.88 -41.96
CA MET A 13 -12.56 -8.24 -43.08
C MET A 13 -11.16 -7.81 -42.64
N ILE A 14 -10.24 -8.58 -43.19
CA ILE A 14 -8.81 -8.30 -43.35
C ILE A 14 -8.67 -7.22 -44.42
N ILE A 15 -7.97 -6.12 -44.13
CA ILE A 15 -7.38 -5.31 -45.20
C ILE A 15 -5.88 -5.19 -44.95
N LEU A 16 -5.18 -5.87 -45.83
CA LEU A 16 -3.73 -5.87 -46.02
C LEU A 16 -3.44 -4.88 -47.17
N SER A 17 -2.50 -3.98 -47.00
CA SER A 17 -1.70 -3.34 -48.09
C SER A 17 -0.55 -2.60 -47.43
N ALA A 18 0.63 -3.03 -47.46
CA ALA A 18 1.68 -3.29 -48.41
C ALA A 18 2.22 -2.05 -49.17
N PHE A 19 3.50 -1.80 -48.88
CA PHE A 19 4.56 -1.22 -49.68
C PHE A 19 4.51 0.24 -50.15
N VAL A 20 5.58 1.01 -49.87
CA VAL A 20 6.64 1.27 -50.86
C VAL A 20 7.90 1.78 -50.17
N LEU A 21 9.03 1.11 -50.46
CA LEU A 21 10.42 1.58 -50.32
C LEU A 21 10.72 2.65 -51.37
N ALA A 22 11.48 3.67 -50.97
CA ALA A 22 12.39 4.31 -51.91
C ALA A 22 13.66 4.76 -51.21
N ALA A 23 14.73 4.28 -51.72
CA ALA A 23 16.10 4.38 -51.34
C ALA A 23 16.80 5.56 -51.99
N CYS A 24 18.01 5.79 -51.57
CA CYS A 24 19.15 6.42 -52.22
C CYS A 24 19.38 7.91 -52.11
N GLY A 25 20.55 8.21 -51.58
CA GLY A 25 21.51 9.11 -52.20
C GLY A 25 22.65 9.54 -51.32
N LYS A 26 23.76 8.91 -51.51
CA LYS A 26 25.13 9.17 -51.04
C LYS A 26 25.67 10.57 -51.43
N LYS A 27 26.63 11.07 -50.68
CA LYS A 27 28.08 11.36 -50.94
C LYS A 27 28.51 12.58 -50.17
N ASP A 28 29.52 12.57 -49.53
CA ASP A 28 31.01 12.49 -49.54
C ASP A 28 31.64 13.83 -49.12
N ALA A 29 32.51 13.70 -48.18
CA ALA A 29 33.96 13.86 -48.17
C ALA A 29 34.57 15.26 -47.92
N GLY A 30 35.60 15.20 -47.09
CA GLY A 30 36.74 16.11 -47.08
C GLY A 30 37.09 16.62 -45.68
N LYS A 31 37.91 16.00 -44.94
CA LYS A 31 39.36 15.76 -44.93
C LYS A 31 40.20 16.99 -44.53
N LYS A 32 40.93 16.70 -43.50
CA LYS A 32 42.33 17.01 -43.17
C LYS A 32 42.64 18.17 -42.25
N THR A 33 43.20 17.85 -41.13
CA THR A 33 44.66 17.74 -40.78
C THR A 33 45.28 19.09 -40.42
N THR A 34 46.03 19.34 -39.46
CA THR A 34 47.19 18.85 -38.77
C THR A 34 47.60 19.85 -37.70
N THR A 35 48.00 19.43 -36.56
CA THR A 35 49.39 19.20 -36.06
C THR A 35 50.01 20.35 -35.28
N GLU A 36 50.47 19.96 -34.12
CA GLU A 36 51.76 20.31 -33.43
C GLU A 36 51.88 21.69 -32.83
N SER A 37 52.53 21.89 -31.76
CA SER A 37 53.43 21.16 -30.86
C SER A 37 54.00 22.17 -29.86
N SER A 38 54.28 21.69 -28.67
CA SER A 38 55.42 22.00 -27.80
C SER A 38 55.53 23.47 -27.27
N THR A 39 56.02 23.76 -26.14
CA THR A 39 57.01 23.20 -25.19
C THR A 39 57.02 24.05 -23.92
N GLU A 40 57.18 23.37 -22.80
CA GLU A 40 57.98 23.72 -21.59
C GLU A 40 58.27 25.18 -21.23
N ALA A 41 58.02 25.54 -20.00
CA ALA A 41 59.09 25.64 -18.95
C ALA A 41 58.54 26.05 -17.60
N SER A 42 59.04 25.36 -16.65
CA SER A 42 59.04 25.52 -15.19
C SER A 42 59.35 26.93 -14.71
N GLU A 43 58.83 27.31 -13.54
CA GLU A 43 59.59 27.61 -12.32
C GLU A 43 58.64 28.03 -11.18
N ASP A 44 58.82 27.33 -10.15
CA ASP A 44 58.80 27.44 -8.72
C ASP A 44 58.56 28.85 -8.15
N VAL A 45 57.77 28.94 -7.05
CA VAL A 45 58.05 29.47 -5.70
C VAL A 45 56.81 29.67 -4.85
N ALA A 46 56.80 28.89 -3.75
CA ALA A 46 56.37 29.19 -2.37
C ALA A 46 54.95 29.66 -2.05
N SER A 47 54.28 28.72 -1.34
CA SER A 47 53.67 28.85 -0.01
C SER A 47 52.89 30.14 0.33
N THR A 48 51.58 29.96 0.46
CA THR A 48 50.82 30.44 1.62
C THR A 48 49.60 29.54 1.79
N GLU A 49 49.50 28.94 2.97
CA GLU A 49 48.29 28.22 3.42
C GLU A 49 47.16 29.21 3.54
N ASP A 50 46.14 29.03 2.73
CA ASP A 50 44.81 29.62 2.96
C ASP A 50 43.80 28.46 2.97
N THR A 51 43.31 28.18 4.17
CA THR A 51 42.31 27.16 4.46
C THR A 51 40.96 27.68 3.94
N THR A 52 40.70 27.44 2.68
CA THR A 52 39.36 27.62 2.13
C THR A 52 38.66 26.29 2.25
N GLU A 53 37.67 26.22 3.12
CA GLU A 53 36.67 25.16 3.11
C GLU A 53 36.03 25.10 1.70
N ALA A 54 36.44 24.08 0.96
CA ALA A 54 35.79 23.77 -0.32
C ALA A 54 34.39 23.21 -0.02
N THR A 55 33.37 24.02 -0.15
CA THR A 55 31.99 23.57 -0.32
C THR A 55 31.98 22.77 -1.62
N THR A 56 32.04 21.46 -1.52
CA THR A 56 31.88 20.57 -2.67
C THR A 56 30.43 20.69 -3.11
N GLU A 57 30.15 21.37 -4.21
CA GLU A 57 28.83 21.34 -4.84
C GLU A 57 28.47 19.88 -5.11
N ALA A 58 27.31 19.43 -4.62
CA ALA A 58 26.83 18.08 -4.84
C ALA A 58 26.67 17.83 -6.35
N GLN A 59 27.34 16.80 -6.85
CA GLN A 59 27.22 16.41 -8.25
C GLN A 59 25.83 15.80 -8.50
N VAL A 60 25.18 16.24 -9.57
CA VAL A 60 23.87 15.76 -10.00
C VAL A 60 24.03 14.99 -11.30
N ASP A 61 23.40 13.83 -11.43
CA ASP A 61 23.43 13.04 -12.66
C ASP A 61 22.47 13.61 -13.73
N GLU A 62 22.47 13.01 -14.92
CA GLU A 62 21.66 13.45 -16.07
C GLU A 62 20.14 13.29 -15.82
N GLU A 63 19.75 12.47 -14.83
CA GLU A 63 18.35 12.25 -14.42
C GLU A 63 17.92 13.17 -13.27
N GLY A 64 18.80 14.05 -12.77
CA GLY A 64 18.51 15.00 -11.71
C GLY A 64 18.69 14.46 -10.29
N PHE A 65 19.43 13.35 -10.12
CA PHE A 65 19.73 12.78 -8.81
C PHE A 65 21.07 13.31 -8.28
N THR A 66 21.09 13.78 -7.05
CA THR A 66 22.32 14.04 -6.32
C THR A 66 23.09 12.73 -6.14
N ILE A 67 24.30 12.65 -6.70
CA ILE A 67 25.12 11.45 -6.67
C ILE A 67 25.66 11.24 -5.26
N VAL A 68 25.44 10.05 -4.71
CA VAL A 68 25.94 9.59 -3.42
C VAL A 68 26.44 8.14 -3.54
N ASN A 69 27.14 7.69 -2.53
CA ASN A 69 27.52 6.29 -2.39
C ASN A 69 27.49 5.96 -0.89
N ASP A 70 26.29 5.78 -0.38
CA ASP A 70 26.03 5.52 1.02
C ASP A 70 25.09 4.31 1.19
N LYS A 71 24.92 3.89 2.43
CA LYS A 71 23.97 2.86 2.80
C LYS A 71 22.75 3.50 3.42
N VAL A 72 21.58 3.02 2.99
CA VAL A 72 20.31 3.39 3.57
C VAL A 72 19.58 2.14 4.04
N LYS A 73 18.72 2.29 5.02
CA LYS A 73 17.78 1.25 5.43
C LYS A 73 16.37 1.67 5.09
N THR A 74 15.59 0.72 4.61
CA THR A 74 14.15 0.90 4.49
C THR A 74 13.55 1.16 5.87
N THR A 75 12.62 2.10 5.96
CA THR A 75 11.93 2.47 7.20
C THR A 75 10.48 1.98 7.21
N ASP A 76 10.11 1.22 6.19
CA ASP A 76 8.79 0.63 6.01
C ASP A 76 8.86 -0.48 4.94
N TYR A 77 7.71 -1.12 4.65
CA TYR A 77 7.56 -2.00 3.51
C TYR A 77 7.53 -1.17 2.21
N VAL A 78 8.59 -1.27 1.41
CA VAL A 78 8.78 -0.38 0.26
C VAL A 78 8.67 -1.08 -1.08
N ASN A 79 8.06 -0.41 -2.04
CA ASN A 79 8.08 -0.80 -3.44
C ASN A 79 9.39 -0.37 -4.10
N VAL A 80 10.07 -1.32 -4.71
CA VAL A 80 11.27 -1.11 -5.52
C VAL A 80 10.89 -1.13 -6.98
N ARG A 81 11.24 -0.09 -7.72
CA ARG A 81 10.78 0.15 -9.09
C ARG A 81 11.95 0.22 -10.06
N THR A 82 11.69 -0.08 -11.34
CA THR A 82 12.69 0.03 -12.42
C THR A 82 12.81 1.43 -13.00
N ALA A 83 11.93 2.35 -12.61
CA ALA A 83 11.94 3.77 -12.99
C ALA A 83 11.46 4.62 -11.81
N PRO A 84 11.84 5.91 -11.70
CA PRO A 84 11.33 6.84 -10.69
C PRO A 84 9.91 7.31 -11.07
N SER A 85 8.95 6.38 -11.06
CA SER A 85 7.55 6.59 -11.42
C SER A 85 6.68 5.58 -10.69
N THR A 86 5.46 5.97 -10.38
CA THR A 86 4.41 5.09 -9.85
C THR A 86 3.65 4.35 -10.95
N ASP A 87 3.94 4.63 -12.22
CA ASP A 87 3.32 3.95 -13.34
C ASP A 87 3.78 2.49 -13.40
N GLY A 88 2.85 1.58 -13.38
CA GLY A 88 3.10 0.13 -13.45
C GLY A 88 3.44 -0.53 -12.10
N ASP A 89 3.57 -1.85 -12.16
CA ASP A 89 3.84 -2.67 -10.98
C ASP A 89 5.28 -2.50 -10.47
N PRO A 90 5.52 -2.62 -9.15
CA PRO A 90 6.86 -2.63 -8.60
C PRO A 90 7.62 -3.88 -9.07
N ALA A 91 8.92 -3.74 -9.28
CA ALA A 91 9.80 -4.86 -9.65
C ALA A 91 9.93 -5.87 -8.48
N MET A 92 9.90 -5.37 -7.25
CA MET A 92 9.90 -6.16 -6.01
C MET A 92 9.45 -5.31 -4.85
N GLN A 93 9.22 -5.96 -3.71
CA GLN A 93 8.95 -5.30 -2.43
C GLN A 93 10.01 -5.71 -1.41
N LEU A 94 10.38 -4.78 -0.52
CA LEU A 94 11.32 -5.01 0.56
C LEU A 94 10.65 -4.67 1.88
N ALA A 95 10.93 -5.48 2.90
CA ALA A 95 10.46 -5.24 4.26
C ALA A 95 11.20 -4.04 4.91
N ASP A 96 10.71 -3.58 6.05
CA ASP A 96 11.42 -2.63 6.91
C ASP A 96 12.81 -3.16 7.33
N GLY A 97 13.77 -2.23 7.51
CA GLY A 97 15.12 -2.54 7.97
C GLY A 97 16.06 -3.15 6.93
N VAL A 98 15.64 -3.33 5.68
CA VAL A 98 16.51 -3.85 4.62
C VAL A 98 17.56 -2.80 4.23
N GLU A 99 18.85 -3.18 4.29
CA GLU A 99 19.96 -2.33 3.89
C GLU A 99 20.11 -2.30 2.37
N LEU A 100 20.25 -1.10 1.80
CA LEU A 100 20.41 -0.85 0.38
C LEU A 100 21.63 0.04 0.12
N ASP A 101 22.34 -0.21 -0.98
CA ASP A 101 23.38 0.68 -1.50
C ASP A 101 22.71 1.80 -2.30
N ARG A 102 22.67 3.04 -1.75
CA ARG A 102 22.12 4.19 -2.44
C ARG A 102 23.19 4.86 -3.28
N ILE A 103 22.90 5.07 -4.56
CA ILE A 103 23.80 5.65 -5.54
C ILE A 103 23.39 7.05 -6.00
N GLY A 104 22.18 7.49 -5.64
CA GLY A 104 21.65 8.84 -5.90
C GLY A 104 20.35 9.08 -5.16
N TYR A 105 19.97 10.36 -5.03
CA TYR A 105 18.65 10.73 -4.49
C TYR A 105 18.20 12.11 -4.99
N ASN A 106 16.91 12.34 -4.98
CA ASN A 106 16.26 13.64 -5.08
C ASN A 106 15.19 13.76 -4.00
N ASP A 107 14.35 14.79 -4.05
CA ASP A 107 13.33 15.06 -3.04
C ASP A 107 12.29 13.94 -2.94
N GLU A 108 12.09 13.18 -4.01
CA GLU A 108 11.04 12.15 -4.10
C GLU A 108 11.62 10.73 -4.12
N TRP A 109 12.71 10.50 -4.84
CA TRP A 109 13.25 9.18 -5.12
C TRP A 109 14.69 8.98 -4.65
N SER A 110 14.97 7.80 -4.12
CA SER A 110 16.32 7.27 -3.91
C SER A 110 16.63 6.22 -4.96
N LYS A 111 17.73 6.43 -5.68
CA LYS A 111 18.30 5.52 -6.67
C LYS A 111 19.20 4.53 -5.96
N VAL A 112 18.86 3.25 -6.03
CA VAL A 112 19.55 2.18 -5.26
C VAL A 112 20.11 1.10 -6.17
N SER A 113 21.19 0.47 -5.75
CA SER A 113 21.79 -0.67 -6.44
C SER A 113 21.42 -1.97 -5.72
N ILE A 114 20.77 -2.89 -6.44
CA ILE A 114 20.43 -4.22 -5.92
C ILE A 114 21.01 -5.25 -6.89
N LYS A 115 21.96 -6.06 -6.40
CA LYS A 115 22.68 -7.07 -7.22
C LYS A 115 23.35 -6.50 -8.48
N GLY A 116 23.74 -5.22 -8.44
CA GLY A 116 24.41 -4.53 -9.54
C GLY A 116 23.48 -3.93 -10.58
N GLU A 117 22.18 -4.02 -10.40
CA GLU A 117 21.17 -3.34 -11.22
C GLU A 117 20.61 -2.11 -10.48
N THR A 118 20.18 -1.09 -11.22
CA THR A 118 19.62 0.15 -10.67
C THR A 118 18.14 0.05 -10.51
N TYR A 119 17.66 0.46 -9.33
CA TYR A 119 16.27 0.56 -8.97
C TYR A 119 15.99 1.88 -8.24
N TYR A 120 14.71 2.15 -8.00
CA TYR A 120 14.22 3.37 -7.35
C TYR A 120 13.27 3.00 -6.23
N VAL A 121 13.41 3.70 -5.09
CA VAL A 121 12.51 3.65 -3.94
C VAL A 121 12.17 5.07 -3.53
N TYR A 122 11.00 5.30 -2.93
CA TYR A 122 10.69 6.62 -2.40
C TYR A 122 11.67 7.02 -1.30
N SER A 123 12.21 8.25 -1.38
CA SER A 123 13.20 8.76 -0.42
C SER A 123 12.67 8.84 1.01
N GLU A 124 11.36 9.03 1.20
CA GLU A 124 10.73 9.05 2.52
C GLU A 124 10.77 7.69 3.25
N PHE A 125 10.88 6.58 2.49
CA PHE A 125 10.93 5.23 3.05
C PHE A 125 12.35 4.67 3.20
N VAL A 126 13.37 5.51 3.09
CA VAL A 126 14.76 5.11 3.33
C VAL A 126 15.49 6.13 4.20
N LYS A 127 16.32 5.64 5.12
CA LYS A 127 17.10 6.47 6.03
C LYS A 127 18.59 6.12 5.91
N ALA A 128 19.44 7.16 5.73
CA ALA A 128 20.88 6.98 5.67
C ALA A 128 21.44 6.57 7.04
N GLU A 129 22.35 5.58 7.05
CA GLU A 129 23.11 5.25 8.26
C GLU A 129 24.14 6.35 8.54
N GLY A 130 23.91 7.09 9.63
CA GLY A 130 24.90 8.07 10.12
C GLY A 130 24.67 9.54 9.79
N ALA A 131 23.57 9.93 9.17
CA ALA A 131 23.23 11.33 9.01
C ALA A 131 22.65 11.91 10.31
N ALA A 132 23.50 12.58 11.08
CA ALA A 132 23.04 13.50 12.14
C ALA A 132 22.25 14.64 11.47
N SER A 133 21.00 14.80 11.85
CA SER A 133 20.13 15.90 11.44
C SER A 133 20.77 17.24 11.75
N SER A 134 21.14 18.01 10.72
CA SER A 134 21.46 19.43 10.85
C SER A 134 20.21 20.23 10.46
N GLY A 135 19.48 20.70 11.43
CA GLY A 135 18.32 21.59 11.22
C GLY A 135 17.77 22.11 12.54
N ASP A 136 18.20 23.28 12.85
CA ASP A 136 17.68 24.35 13.72
C ASP A 136 17.00 23.99 15.05
N GLY A 137 17.57 24.63 16.10
CA GLY A 137 17.28 24.37 17.50
C GLY A 137 15.86 24.72 17.95
N SER A 138 15.25 23.73 18.53
CA SER A 138 14.40 23.90 19.70
C SER A 138 14.58 22.68 20.58
N SER A 139 15.11 22.93 21.77
CA SER A 139 15.34 21.93 22.81
C SER A 139 14.03 21.25 23.20
N THR A 140 13.89 19.98 22.86
CA THR A 140 13.02 19.06 23.57
C THR A 140 13.80 17.76 23.73
N GLU A 141 13.85 17.26 24.95
CA GLU A 141 14.64 16.15 25.43
C GLU A 141 14.58 14.93 24.48
N GLU A 142 15.75 14.40 24.14
CA GLU A 142 15.86 13.06 23.53
C GLU A 142 15.21 12.04 24.48
N SER A 143 13.95 11.73 24.24
CA SER A 143 13.44 10.45 24.67
C SER A 143 14.09 9.40 23.75
N LYS A 144 14.99 8.59 24.26
CA LYS A 144 15.29 7.28 23.71
C LYS A 144 13.95 6.60 23.45
N GLN A 145 13.50 6.60 22.21
CA GLN A 145 12.43 5.73 21.78
C GLN A 145 13.05 4.33 21.75
N GLU A 146 13.00 3.64 22.90
CA GLU A 146 12.96 2.20 22.89
C GLU A 146 11.81 1.86 21.92
N THR A 147 12.11 1.16 20.84
CA THR A 147 11.09 0.50 20.03
C THR A 147 10.44 -0.51 20.96
N SER A 148 9.45 -0.05 21.72
CA SER A 148 8.53 -0.96 22.41
C SER A 148 7.84 -1.73 21.30
N ASN A 149 8.10 -3.03 21.22
CA ASN A 149 7.38 -3.97 20.37
C ASN A 149 5.93 -4.01 20.87
N VAL A 150 5.13 -3.01 20.50
CA VAL A 150 3.72 -2.87 20.92
C VAL A 150 2.95 -4.15 20.58
N GLY A 151 3.35 -4.82 19.48
CA GLY A 151 2.76 -6.05 19.01
C GLY A 151 3.16 -7.31 19.75
N GLU A 152 4.17 -7.27 20.67
CA GLU A 152 4.66 -8.49 21.30
C GLU A 152 3.59 -9.17 22.16
N GLY A 153 3.28 -10.43 21.83
CA GLY A 153 2.28 -11.22 22.51
C GLY A 153 0.84 -10.95 22.10
N LYS A 154 0.60 -10.05 21.13
CA LYS A 154 -0.73 -9.76 20.61
C LYS A 154 -1.00 -10.53 19.31
N LEU A 155 -2.20 -11.08 19.18
CA LEU A 155 -2.69 -11.79 17.99
C LEU A 155 -3.72 -10.95 17.25
N ILE A 156 -3.45 -10.64 16.01
CA ILE A 156 -4.38 -9.94 15.11
C ILE A 156 -4.93 -10.94 14.09
N CYS A 157 -6.25 -11.09 14.04
CA CYS A 157 -6.90 -11.77 12.92
C CYS A 157 -7.21 -10.75 11.82
N ILE A 158 -6.89 -11.09 10.56
CA ILE A 158 -7.23 -10.28 9.38
C ILE A 158 -8.17 -11.08 8.49
N ASP A 159 -9.27 -10.48 8.12
CA ASP A 159 -10.24 -11.00 7.17
C ASP A 159 -10.27 -10.11 5.92
N ALA A 160 -9.80 -10.63 4.80
CA ALA A 160 -10.08 -10.05 3.51
C ALA A 160 -11.55 -10.34 3.16
N GLY A 161 -12.41 -9.31 3.18
CA GLY A 161 -13.84 -9.44 2.94
C GLY A 161 -14.17 -10.11 1.60
N HIS A 162 -15.33 -10.73 1.53
CA HIS A 162 -15.82 -11.46 0.34
C HIS A 162 -14.94 -12.66 -0.07
N GLN A 163 -15.20 -13.20 -1.26
CA GLN A 163 -14.52 -14.34 -1.88
C GLN A 163 -14.97 -14.44 -3.34
N ALA A 164 -14.26 -15.18 -4.19
CA ALA A 164 -14.52 -15.25 -5.62
C ALA A 164 -15.94 -15.74 -5.97
N THR A 165 -16.45 -16.71 -5.23
CA THR A 165 -17.81 -17.22 -5.43
C THR A 165 -18.70 -16.80 -4.27
N PRO A 166 -19.67 -15.90 -4.46
CA PRO A 166 -20.64 -15.53 -3.41
C PRO A 166 -21.41 -16.75 -2.92
N ASN A 167 -21.69 -16.78 -1.61
CA ASN A 167 -22.57 -17.81 -1.03
C ASN A 167 -23.90 -17.17 -0.62
N THR A 168 -24.95 -17.35 -1.45
CA THR A 168 -26.27 -16.77 -1.26
C THR A 168 -27.17 -17.56 -0.31
N ASP A 169 -26.75 -18.73 0.16
CA ASP A 169 -27.38 -19.38 1.30
C ASP A 169 -27.41 -18.40 2.47
N THR A 170 -28.41 -18.55 3.34
CA THR A 170 -28.59 -17.61 4.44
C THR A 170 -28.12 -18.17 5.77
N GLU A 171 -27.61 -17.28 6.62
CA GLU A 171 -27.27 -17.54 8.02
C GLU A 171 -27.91 -16.48 8.92
N PRO A 172 -28.15 -16.75 10.23
CA PRO A 172 -28.63 -15.74 11.14
C PRO A 172 -27.70 -14.53 11.23
N VAL A 173 -28.29 -13.32 11.32
CA VAL A 173 -27.51 -12.07 11.40
C VAL A 173 -26.66 -11.96 12.68
N GLY A 174 -26.97 -12.78 13.69
CA GLY A 174 -26.25 -12.93 14.94
C GLY A 174 -26.71 -14.17 15.69
N PRO A 175 -26.02 -14.57 16.77
CA PRO A 175 -26.37 -15.75 17.56
C PRO A 175 -27.83 -15.74 18.05
N GLY A 176 -28.65 -16.70 17.57
CA GLY A 176 -30.07 -16.83 17.94
C GLY A 176 -31.03 -15.87 17.21
N ALA A 177 -30.54 -15.09 16.25
CA ALA A 177 -31.38 -14.21 15.45
C ALA A 177 -32.35 -14.99 14.54
N GLU A 178 -33.57 -14.50 14.40
CA GLU A 178 -34.54 -14.98 13.40
C GLU A 178 -34.23 -14.40 12.02
N ASP A 179 -33.79 -13.15 11.98
CA ASP A 179 -33.34 -12.45 10.77
C ASP A 179 -32.10 -13.10 10.17
N LYS A 180 -32.12 -13.28 8.86
CA LYS A 180 -31.04 -13.94 8.12
C LYS A 180 -30.52 -13.06 6.99
N LYS A 181 -29.24 -13.19 6.71
CA LYS A 181 -28.56 -12.61 5.56
C LYS A 181 -27.81 -13.67 4.76
N ALA A 182 -27.43 -13.33 3.53
CA ALA A 182 -26.52 -14.19 2.76
C ALA A 182 -25.24 -14.46 3.54
N LYS A 183 -24.74 -15.69 3.47
CA LYS A 183 -23.48 -16.08 4.11
C LYS A 183 -22.31 -15.23 3.63
N VAL A 184 -22.23 -14.95 2.31
CA VAL A 184 -21.27 -14.04 1.71
C VAL A 184 -21.88 -13.38 0.48
N SER A 185 -21.94 -12.04 0.45
CA SER A 185 -22.34 -11.26 -0.73
C SER A 185 -21.23 -11.21 -1.78
N ALA A 186 -21.58 -10.79 -2.99
CA ALA A 186 -20.61 -10.67 -4.09
C ALA A 186 -19.53 -9.61 -3.84
N GLY A 187 -19.86 -8.53 -3.11
CA GLY A 187 -19.00 -7.36 -3.02
C GLY A 187 -19.27 -6.36 -4.14
N ASN A 188 -18.43 -5.35 -4.24
CA ASN A 188 -18.44 -4.33 -5.27
C ASN A 188 -17.48 -4.68 -6.41
N THR A 189 -17.60 -3.99 -7.54
CA THR A 189 -16.68 -4.05 -8.67
C THR A 189 -16.23 -2.64 -9.00
N GLY A 190 -14.95 -2.43 -9.21
CA GLY A 190 -14.37 -1.14 -9.58
C GLY A 190 -14.99 -0.58 -10.86
N VAL A 191 -15.53 0.64 -10.75
CA VAL A 191 -16.31 1.25 -11.87
C VAL A 191 -15.44 1.56 -13.08
N THR A 192 -14.14 1.75 -12.90
CA THR A 192 -13.15 2.08 -13.93
C THR A 192 -12.21 0.93 -14.22
N THR A 193 -11.71 0.28 -13.16
CA THR A 193 -10.69 -0.77 -13.25
C THR A 193 -11.29 -2.14 -13.54
N GLY A 194 -12.54 -2.37 -13.14
CA GLY A 194 -13.18 -3.68 -13.20
C GLY A 194 -12.65 -4.67 -12.16
N THR A 195 -11.83 -4.22 -11.22
CA THR A 195 -11.31 -5.05 -10.14
C THR A 195 -12.44 -5.46 -9.20
N GLU A 196 -12.46 -6.71 -8.82
CA GLU A 196 -13.44 -7.22 -7.86
C GLU A 196 -13.01 -6.93 -6.42
N GLU A 197 -13.96 -6.57 -5.55
CA GLU A 197 -13.68 -6.19 -4.16
C GLU A 197 -12.92 -7.29 -3.39
N TYR A 198 -13.24 -8.56 -3.63
CA TYR A 198 -12.56 -9.66 -2.95
C TYR A 198 -11.06 -9.78 -3.33
N GLU A 199 -10.66 -9.35 -4.54
CA GLU A 199 -9.27 -9.31 -4.99
C GLU A 199 -8.53 -8.18 -4.29
N LEU A 200 -9.09 -6.96 -4.37
CA LEU A 200 -8.54 -5.79 -3.71
C LEU A 200 -8.37 -5.99 -2.19
N ASN A 201 -9.40 -6.53 -1.53
CA ASN A 201 -9.35 -6.79 -0.09
C ASN A 201 -8.24 -7.75 0.29
N LEU A 202 -7.97 -8.79 -0.53
CA LEU A 202 -6.89 -9.72 -0.27
C LEU A 202 -5.51 -9.08 -0.44
N GLU A 203 -5.32 -8.25 -1.47
CA GLU A 203 -4.07 -7.53 -1.70
C GLU A 203 -3.73 -6.62 -0.51
N VAL A 204 -4.68 -5.80 -0.06
CA VAL A 204 -4.49 -4.92 1.11
C VAL A 204 -4.28 -5.72 2.40
N ALA A 205 -5.02 -6.82 2.59
CA ALA A 205 -4.89 -7.67 3.77
C ALA A 205 -3.51 -8.34 3.88
N LEU A 206 -2.92 -8.78 2.76
CA LEU A 206 -1.56 -9.35 2.74
C LEU A 206 -0.49 -8.30 3.04
N LYS A 207 -0.67 -7.06 2.58
CA LYS A 207 0.21 -5.95 2.93
C LYS A 207 0.09 -5.59 4.41
N LEU A 208 -1.13 -5.57 4.95
CA LEU A 208 -1.36 -5.35 6.38
C LEU A 208 -0.75 -6.46 7.23
N GLN A 209 -0.85 -7.72 6.81
CA GLN A 209 -0.18 -8.84 7.47
C GLN A 209 1.32 -8.54 7.61
N SER A 210 1.98 -8.22 6.50
CA SER A 210 3.43 -7.93 6.50
C SER A 210 3.79 -6.75 7.40
N ALA A 211 3.00 -5.67 7.36
CA ALA A 211 3.20 -4.47 8.19
C ALA A 211 3.08 -4.76 9.69
N LEU A 212 2.13 -5.61 10.10
CA LEU A 212 1.92 -6.00 11.49
C LEU A 212 2.98 -6.99 11.99
N GLU A 213 3.35 -7.99 11.17
CA GLU A 213 4.41 -8.93 11.50
C GLU A 213 5.75 -8.21 11.72
N ALA A 214 6.06 -7.19 10.92
CA ALA A 214 7.24 -6.33 11.08
C ALA A 214 7.24 -5.55 12.41
N ARG A 215 6.06 -5.31 13.01
CA ARG A 215 5.89 -4.63 14.31
C ARG A 215 5.80 -5.61 15.50
N GLY A 216 6.03 -6.91 15.26
CA GLY A 216 6.06 -7.94 16.28
C GLY A 216 4.70 -8.56 16.64
N TYR A 217 3.64 -8.23 15.90
CA TYR A 217 2.35 -8.89 16.04
C TYR A 217 2.40 -10.34 15.52
N THR A 218 1.66 -11.21 16.17
CA THR A 218 1.29 -12.48 15.55
C THR A 218 0.06 -12.25 14.70
N VAL A 219 0.12 -12.65 13.43
CA VAL A 219 -1.00 -12.43 12.50
C VAL A 219 -1.61 -13.76 12.06
N LYS A 220 -2.93 -13.81 12.00
CA LYS A 220 -3.70 -14.90 11.43
C LYS A 220 -4.64 -14.41 10.35
N MET A 221 -4.44 -14.89 9.14
CA MET A 221 -5.32 -14.62 8.00
C MET A 221 -6.51 -15.56 8.02
N ILE A 222 -7.74 -15.03 7.83
CA ILE A 222 -8.95 -15.87 7.65
C ILE A 222 -8.91 -16.57 6.29
N ARG A 223 -8.40 -15.88 5.26
CA ARG A 223 -8.13 -16.45 3.94
C ARG A 223 -6.86 -15.86 3.32
N THR A 224 -6.17 -16.65 2.54
CA THR A 224 -4.99 -16.26 1.75
C THR A 224 -5.19 -16.57 0.27
N SER A 225 -6.40 -16.96 -0.12
CA SER A 225 -6.79 -17.15 -1.50
C SER A 225 -8.23 -16.65 -1.71
N ASN A 226 -8.60 -16.46 -2.96
CA ASN A 226 -9.96 -16.03 -3.34
C ASN A 226 -10.92 -17.23 -3.48
N ASP A 227 -10.38 -18.42 -3.73
CA ASP A 227 -11.15 -19.67 -3.91
C ASP A 227 -11.37 -20.35 -2.54
N VAL A 228 -12.33 -19.82 -1.79
CA VAL A 228 -12.78 -20.32 -0.50
C VAL A 228 -14.31 -20.25 -0.39
N ASP A 229 -14.90 -20.96 0.56
CA ASP A 229 -16.31 -20.81 0.95
C ASP A 229 -16.42 -20.71 2.48
N ILE A 230 -16.23 -19.50 3.01
CA ILE A 230 -16.24 -19.21 4.45
C ILE A 230 -17.29 -18.15 4.72
N SER A 231 -18.36 -18.49 5.44
CA SER A 231 -19.44 -17.56 5.76
C SER A 231 -19.00 -16.45 6.74
N ASN A 232 -19.76 -15.34 6.79
CA ASN A 232 -19.45 -14.23 7.70
C ASN A 232 -19.44 -14.66 9.18
N ALA A 233 -20.36 -15.54 9.58
CA ALA A 233 -20.37 -16.11 10.92
C ALA A 233 -19.12 -16.97 11.16
N ALA A 234 -18.74 -17.83 10.20
CA ALA A 234 -17.56 -18.68 10.32
C ALA A 234 -16.26 -17.87 10.42
N ARG A 235 -16.13 -16.75 9.69
CA ARG A 235 -14.99 -15.84 9.80
C ARG A 235 -14.85 -15.24 11.20
N ALA A 236 -15.96 -14.80 11.79
CA ALA A 236 -16.00 -14.31 13.17
C ALA A 236 -15.67 -15.44 14.19
N GLU A 237 -16.19 -16.63 13.97
CA GLU A 237 -15.94 -17.80 14.82
C GLU A 237 -14.46 -18.23 14.81
N LEU A 238 -13.77 -18.10 13.69
CA LEU A 238 -12.32 -18.34 13.60
C LEU A 238 -11.56 -17.36 14.49
N ALA A 239 -11.84 -16.06 14.40
CA ALA A 239 -11.21 -15.06 15.27
C ALA A 239 -11.52 -15.29 16.76
N ASN A 240 -12.75 -15.69 17.08
CA ASN A 240 -13.15 -16.03 18.45
C ASN A 240 -12.40 -17.25 18.99
N SER A 241 -12.29 -18.31 18.18
CA SER A 241 -11.63 -19.58 18.60
C SER A 241 -10.14 -19.38 18.85
N ASP A 242 -9.50 -18.50 18.07
CA ASP A 242 -8.11 -18.13 18.22
C ASP A 242 -7.88 -17.14 19.35
N LYS A 243 -8.95 -16.57 19.91
CA LYS A 243 -8.91 -15.52 20.96
C LYS A 243 -8.07 -14.32 20.50
N ALA A 244 -8.32 -13.86 19.30
CA ALA A 244 -7.62 -12.71 18.74
C ALA A 244 -7.76 -11.49 19.67
N ASP A 245 -6.69 -10.73 19.82
CA ASP A 245 -6.71 -9.45 20.55
C ASP A 245 -7.43 -8.36 19.76
N ALA A 246 -7.41 -8.46 18.41
CA ALA A 246 -8.25 -7.66 17.52
C ALA A 246 -8.57 -8.42 16.22
N PHE A 247 -9.72 -8.12 15.63
CA PHE A 247 -10.17 -8.67 14.35
C PHE A 247 -10.44 -7.56 13.36
N ILE A 248 -9.65 -7.47 12.30
CA ILE A 248 -9.69 -6.44 11.27
C ILE A 248 -10.28 -7.05 10.00
N ARG A 249 -11.40 -6.47 9.53
CA ARG A 249 -12.10 -6.95 8.33
C ARG A 249 -11.99 -5.91 7.24
N ILE A 250 -11.21 -6.20 6.19
CA ILE A 250 -10.93 -5.28 5.08
C ILE A 250 -12.04 -5.38 4.05
N HIS A 251 -12.62 -4.25 3.70
CA HIS A 251 -13.67 -4.06 2.69
C HIS A 251 -13.42 -2.78 1.89
N ALA A 252 -14.06 -2.66 0.73
CA ALA A 252 -14.10 -1.45 -0.07
C ALA A 252 -15.55 -1.08 -0.39
N ASN A 253 -15.90 0.16 -0.10
CA ASN A 253 -17.27 0.63 -0.12
C ASN A 253 -17.82 0.81 -1.54
N GLY A 254 -19.13 0.88 -1.63
CA GLY A 254 -19.87 1.24 -2.84
C GLY A 254 -21.04 2.15 -2.52
N SER A 255 -21.32 3.11 -3.40
CA SER A 255 -22.42 4.05 -3.28
C SER A 255 -23.14 4.26 -4.61
N THR A 256 -24.44 4.61 -4.53
CA THR A 256 -25.16 5.14 -5.68
C THR A 256 -24.78 6.58 -6.03
N ASP A 257 -24.20 7.32 -5.09
CA ASP A 257 -23.53 8.59 -5.34
C ASP A 257 -22.08 8.31 -5.77
N THR A 258 -21.80 8.47 -7.05
CA THR A 258 -20.48 8.27 -7.64
C THR A 258 -19.43 9.30 -7.22
N ASN A 259 -19.82 10.35 -6.47
CA ASN A 259 -18.91 11.32 -5.88
C ASN A 259 -18.58 10.99 -4.41
N ALA A 260 -19.23 9.97 -3.81
CA ALA A 260 -18.88 9.51 -2.48
C ALA A 260 -17.42 9.11 -2.47
N SER A 261 -16.66 9.56 -1.47
CA SER A 261 -15.21 9.34 -1.37
C SER A 261 -14.76 9.41 0.07
N GLY A 262 -13.75 8.63 0.40
CA GLY A 262 -13.14 8.63 1.72
C GLY A 262 -13.08 7.24 2.34
N VAL A 263 -12.59 7.22 3.57
CA VAL A 263 -12.42 6.01 4.36
C VAL A 263 -13.31 6.03 5.59
N MET A 264 -13.78 4.87 6.00
CA MET A 264 -14.60 4.74 7.20
C MET A 264 -14.33 3.41 7.90
N THR A 265 -14.80 3.30 9.13
CA THR A 265 -14.83 2.04 9.86
C THR A 265 -16.22 1.76 10.39
N VAL A 266 -16.49 0.49 10.69
CA VAL A 266 -17.81 0.05 11.16
C VAL A 266 -17.66 -0.79 12.41
N CYS A 267 -18.48 -0.51 13.43
CA CYS A 267 -18.65 -1.35 14.60
C CYS A 267 -20.13 -1.51 14.95
N GLN A 268 -20.42 -2.34 15.94
CA GLN A 268 -21.78 -2.47 16.48
C GLN A 268 -22.22 -1.22 17.25
N THR A 269 -23.53 -1.11 17.51
CA THR A 269 -24.05 -0.11 18.45
C THR A 269 -23.82 -0.52 19.91
N LYS A 270 -23.91 0.43 20.81
CA LYS A 270 -23.76 0.19 22.25
C LYS A 270 -24.78 -0.81 22.81
N ASP A 271 -25.98 -0.83 22.20
CA ASP A 271 -27.08 -1.68 22.63
C ASP A 271 -27.24 -2.95 21.76
N ASN A 272 -26.16 -3.35 21.06
CA ASN A 272 -26.16 -4.54 20.20
C ASN A 272 -26.63 -5.77 20.98
N PRO A 273 -27.65 -6.52 20.48
CA PRO A 273 -28.21 -7.65 21.23
C PRO A 273 -27.29 -8.88 21.32
N TYR A 274 -26.17 -8.89 20.60
CA TYR A 274 -25.30 -10.07 20.47
C TYR A 274 -23.95 -9.96 21.17
N ASN A 275 -23.41 -8.73 21.27
CA ASN A 275 -22.04 -8.48 21.78
C ASN A 275 -21.82 -7.06 22.30
N ALA A 276 -22.82 -6.46 22.98
CA ALA A 276 -22.70 -5.16 23.61
C ALA A 276 -21.55 -5.07 24.64
N ASP A 277 -21.15 -6.20 25.21
CA ASP A 277 -20.08 -6.32 26.20
C ASP A 277 -18.69 -5.93 25.67
N ILE A 278 -18.47 -6.03 24.36
CA ILE A 278 -17.22 -5.61 23.70
C ILE A 278 -17.32 -4.28 22.94
N TYR A 279 -18.45 -3.55 23.05
CA TYR A 279 -18.69 -2.32 22.31
C TYR A 279 -17.58 -1.27 22.50
N ASP A 280 -17.19 -0.98 23.74
CA ASP A 280 -16.21 0.07 24.01
C ASP A 280 -14.86 -0.23 23.37
N SER A 281 -14.42 -1.50 23.36
CA SER A 281 -13.20 -1.95 22.69
C SER A 281 -13.32 -1.85 21.16
N CYS A 282 -14.45 -2.30 20.60
CA CYS A 282 -14.69 -2.19 19.16
C CYS A 282 -14.76 -0.74 18.67
N LYS A 283 -15.43 0.13 19.44
CA LYS A 283 -15.54 1.55 19.11
C LYS A 283 -14.19 2.26 19.12
N ARG A 284 -13.36 1.96 20.14
CA ARG A 284 -12.01 2.50 20.24
C ARG A 284 -11.12 1.98 19.09
N LEU A 285 -11.09 0.66 18.85
CA LEU A 285 -10.37 0.06 17.74
C LEU A 285 -10.76 0.70 16.41
N SER A 286 -12.07 0.86 16.17
CA SER A 286 -12.57 1.48 14.94
C SER A 286 -12.10 2.94 14.81
N ALA A 287 -12.11 3.71 15.89
CA ALA A 287 -11.69 5.12 15.87
C ALA A 287 -10.18 5.25 15.62
N ASP A 288 -9.36 4.43 16.30
CA ASP A 288 -7.90 4.47 16.18
C ASP A 288 -7.45 4.02 14.78
N VAL A 289 -8.03 2.93 14.25
CA VAL A 289 -7.75 2.45 12.87
C VAL A 289 -8.17 3.49 11.84
N LEU A 290 -9.35 4.10 11.99
CA LEU A 290 -9.80 5.16 11.07
C LEU A 290 -8.86 6.37 11.08
N SER A 291 -8.42 6.78 12.27
CA SER A 291 -7.49 7.90 12.43
C SER A 291 -6.15 7.64 11.75
N GLY A 292 -5.57 6.44 11.96
CA GLY A 292 -4.32 6.03 11.34
C GLY A 292 -4.43 5.95 9.81
N MET A 293 -5.51 5.34 9.32
CA MET A 293 -5.75 5.20 7.89
C MET A 293 -5.93 6.58 7.20
N ALA A 294 -6.74 7.48 7.77
CA ALA A 294 -6.93 8.82 7.23
C ALA A 294 -5.64 9.65 7.26
N ALA A 295 -4.84 9.54 8.31
CA ALA A 295 -3.56 10.23 8.43
C ALA A 295 -2.53 9.76 7.39
N ALA A 296 -2.43 8.45 7.18
CA ALA A 296 -1.46 7.88 6.24
C ALA A 296 -1.82 8.14 4.77
N THR A 297 -3.11 8.11 4.43
CA THR A 297 -3.57 8.22 3.04
C THR A 297 -3.94 9.64 2.62
N GLY A 298 -4.18 10.53 3.57
CA GLY A 298 -4.78 11.85 3.32
C GLY A 298 -6.24 11.79 2.86
N ALA A 299 -6.89 10.62 2.93
CA ALA A 299 -8.28 10.44 2.54
C ALA A 299 -9.24 11.14 3.52
N ASN A 300 -10.40 11.54 3.00
CA ASN A 300 -11.47 12.07 3.83
C ASN A 300 -11.96 10.99 4.82
N SER A 301 -12.06 11.35 6.11
CA SER A 301 -12.61 10.47 7.14
C SER A 301 -14.12 10.65 7.23
N GLU A 302 -14.89 9.61 6.92
CA GLU A 302 -16.35 9.62 7.03
C GLU A 302 -16.87 9.23 8.43
N GLY A 303 -15.94 8.91 9.34
CA GLY A 303 -16.27 8.55 10.72
C GLY A 303 -16.47 7.05 10.95
N VAL A 304 -16.83 6.72 12.17
CA VAL A 304 -17.17 5.35 12.57
C VAL A 304 -18.67 5.16 12.43
N TRP A 305 -19.09 4.31 11.52
CA TRP A 305 -20.49 3.93 11.38
C TRP A 305 -20.86 2.84 12.38
N GLU A 306 -21.89 3.10 13.19
CA GLU A 306 -22.40 2.13 14.15
C GLU A 306 -23.66 1.45 13.63
N THR A 307 -23.67 0.12 13.55
CA THR A 307 -24.79 -0.65 13.05
C THR A 307 -24.81 -2.09 13.60
N ASP A 308 -26.01 -2.62 13.84
CA ASP A 308 -26.23 -4.00 14.27
C ASP A 308 -26.63 -4.93 13.13
N SER A 309 -26.43 -4.48 11.90
CA SER A 309 -26.86 -5.24 10.72
C SER A 309 -25.76 -6.13 10.12
N MET A 310 -24.53 -6.14 10.66
CA MET A 310 -23.39 -6.84 10.10
C MET A 310 -23.15 -8.19 10.79
N SER A 311 -23.46 -9.31 10.07
CA SER A 311 -23.27 -10.67 10.62
C SER A 311 -21.86 -10.90 11.13
N GLY A 312 -20.85 -10.48 10.35
CA GLY A 312 -19.45 -10.66 10.72
C GLY A 312 -19.01 -9.89 11.96
N ILE A 313 -19.75 -8.84 12.38
CA ILE A 313 -19.56 -8.15 13.66
C ILE A 313 -20.37 -8.84 14.76
N ASN A 314 -21.65 -9.11 14.52
CA ASN A 314 -22.56 -9.63 15.53
C ASN A 314 -22.16 -11.02 16.09
N TRP A 315 -21.46 -11.82 15.29
CA TRP A 315 -20.93 -13.13 15.71
C TRP A 315 -19.61 -13.04 16.48
N CYS A 316 -18.96 -11.85 16.52
CA CYS A 316 -17.69 -11.68 17.22
C CYS A 316 -17.84 -11.66 18.74
N LYS A 317 -16.80 -12.18 19.41
CA LYS A 317 -16.58 -12.14 20.86
C LYS A 317 -15.25 -11.50 21.23
N VAL A 318 -14.52 -11.03 20.24
CA VAL A 318 -13.25 -10.30 20.33
C VAL A 318 -13.43 -8.91 19.74
N PRO A 319 -12.59 -7.91 20.09
CA PRO A 319 -12.66 -6.58 19.49
C PRO A 319 -12.59 -6.67 17.97
N VAL A 320 -13.53 -6.05 17.27
CA VAL A 320 -13.67 -6.14 15.81
C VAL A 320 -14.00 -4.79 15.19
N THR A 321 -13.46 -4.56 14.01
CA THR A 321 -13.86 -3.47 13.12
C THR A 321 -13.90 -3.92 11.67
N ILE A 322 -14.88 -3.41 10.88
CA ILE A 322 -14.80 -3.43 9.42
C ILE A 322 -14.10 -2.13 9.00
N VAL A 323 -13.21 -2.22 8.05
CA VAL A 323 -12.44 -1.10 7.49
C VAL A 323 -12.84 -0.95 6.03
N GLU A 324 -13.46 0.17 5.69
CA GLU A 324 -13.85 0.54 4.33
C GLU A 324 -12.76 1.45 3.77
N ILE A 325 -11.94 0.91 2.87
CA ILE A 325 -10.68 1.53 2.42
C ILE A 325 -10.85 2.59 1.32
N GLY A 326 -12.07 2.82 0.86
CA GLY A 326 -12.44 3.77 -0.21
C GLY A 326 -13.64 3.27 -0.99
N TYR A 327 -14.09 4.03 -1.98
CA TYR A 327 -15.28 3.74 -2.78
C TYR A 327 -14.93 3.22 -4.18
N MET A 328 -15.18 1.95 -4.45
CA MET A 328 -14.98 1.33 -5.78
C MET A 328 -15.92 1.89 -6.85
N THR A 329 -17.00 2.55 -6.43
CA THR A 329 -17.96 3.24 -7.32
C THR A 329 -17.57 4.67 -7.68
N ASN A 330 -16.50 5.21 -7.07
CA ASN A 330 -15.89 6.49 -7.43
C ASN A 330 -14.69 6.24 -8.36
N SER A 331 -14.71 6.83 -9.56
CA SER A 331 -13.70 6.57 -10.59
C SER A 331 -12.27 6.95 -10.17
N GLU A 332 -12.10 7.99 -9.36
CA GLU A 332 -10.77 8.44 -8.91
C GLU A 332 -10.26 7.52 -7.79
N GLU A 333 -11.13 7.14 -6.85
CA GLU A 333 -10.75 6.23 -5.77
C GLU A 333 -10.50 4.82 -6.28
N ASP A 334 -11.33 4.30 -7.19
CA ASP A 334 -11.14 2.99 -7.80
C ASP A 334 -9.76 2.87 -8.47
N GLN A 335 -9.36 3.87 -9.27
CA GLN A 335 -8.02 3.89 -9.87
C GLN A 335 -6.90 3.96 -8.85
N LYS A 336 -7.11 4.66 -7.73
CA LYS A 336 -6.14 4.79 -6.65
C LYS A 336 -6.02 3.50 -5.83
N LEU A 337 -7.14 2.86 -5.52
CA LEU A 337 -7.23 1.63 -4.71
C LEU A 337 -6.45 0.45 -5.30
N VAL A 338 -6.30 0.37 -6.62
CA VAL A 338 -5.54 -0.70 -7.28
C VAL A 338 -4.04 -0.43 -7.35
N THR A 339 -3.59 0.75 -6.95
CA THR A 339 -2.15 1.06 -6.93
C THR A 339 -1.48 0.48 -5.69
N SER A 340 -0.32 -0.16 -5.89
CA SER A 340 0.42 -0.77 -4.80
C SER A 340 0.83 0.26 -3.74
N ASP A 341 1.19 1.48 -4.14
CA ASP A 341 1.60 2.54 -3.21
C ASP A 341 0.46 2.97 -2.29
N TYR A 342 -0.74 3.19 -2.85
CA TYR A 342 -1.89 3.56 -2.03
C TYR A 342 -2.33 2.41 -1.10
N GLN A 343 -2.25 1.16 -1.56
CA GLN A 343 -2.49 -0.01 -0.72
C GLN A 343 -1.48 -0.13 0.42
N ASN A 344 -0.21 0.24 0.20
CA ASN A 344 0.80 0.29 1.26
C ASN A 344 0.48 1.38 2.29
N LEU A 345 0.04 2.57 1.84
CA LEU A 345 -0.40 3.63 2.75
C LEU A 345 -1.62 3.20 3.57
N LEU A 346 -2.58 2.50 2.97
CA LEU A 346 -3.72 1.91 3.68
C LEU A 346 -3.26 0.91 4.75
N ALA A 347 -2.41 -0.04 4.37
CA ALA A 347 -1.89 -1.05 5.27
C ALA A 347 -1.10 -0.44 6.43
N LYS A 348 -0.22 0.53 6.12
CA LYS A 348 0.51 1.31 7.13
C LYS A 348 -0.44 2.01 8.09
N GLY A 349 -1.40 2.77 7.57
CA GLY A 349 -2.33 3.55 8.39
C GLY A 349 -3.21 2.68 9.28
N ILE A 350 -3.67 1.52 8.78
CA ILE A 350 -4.41 0.55 9.58
C ILE A 350 -3.52 0.01 10.71
N ALA A 351 -2.27 -0.34 10.39
CA ALA A 351 -1.32 -0.84 11.39
C ALA A 351 -0.95 0.23 12.42
N ASP A 352 -0.78 1.50 12.04
CA ASP A 352 -0.57 2.64 12.96
C ASP A 352 -1.75 2.80 13.93
N GLY A 353 -2.98 2.63 13.43
CA GLY A 353 -4.19 2.67 14.25
C GLY A 353 -4.27 1.49 15.23
N ILE A 354 -3.82 0.30 14.84
CA ILE A 354 -3.74 -0.87 15.72
C ILE A 354 -2.70 -0.63 16.82
N ASP A 355 -1.54 -0.07 16.50
CA ASP A 355 -0.53 0.32 17.49
C ASP A 355 -1.10 1.33 18.49
N ALA A 356 -1.82 2.35 18.02
CA ALA A 356 -2.47 3.34 18.88
C ALA A 356 -3.52 2.71 19.80
N TYR A 357 -4.29 1.75 19.28
CA TYR A 357 -5.26 1.00 20.08
C TYR A 357 -4.60 0.26 21.24
N PHE A 358 -3.51 -0.48 21.01
CA PHE A 358 -2.83 -1.21 22.07
C PHE A 358 -1.98 -0.34 22.98
N ALA A 359 -1.45 0.78 22.50
CA ALA A 359 -0.74 1.75 23.33
C ALA A 359 -1.66 2.48 24.34
N GLY A 360 -2.96 2.51 24.09
CA GLY A 360 -3.97 3.11 24.96
C GLY A 360 -4.60 2.14 25.98
N GLU A 361 -4.14 0.88 26.08
CA GLU A 361 -4.60 -0.14 27.04
C GLU A 361 -3.98 -0.02 28.44
#